data_ad0b8c26c22c2eb2573ab1c8f530a4b4
#
_entry.id   ad0b8c26c22c2eb2573ab1c8f530a4b4
#
_cell.length_a   1.000
_cell.length_b   1.000
_cell.length_c   1.000
_cell.angle_alpha   90.00
_cell.angle_beta   90.00
_cell.angle_gamma   90.00
#
_symmetry.space_group_name_H-M   'P 1'
#
loop_
_entity.id
_entity.type
_entity.pdbx_description
1 polymer ?
#
loop_
_entity_poly.entity_id
_entity_poly.type
_entity_poly.pdbx_seq_one_letter_code
_entity_poly.pdbx_strand_id
1 'polypeptide(L)'
;MNNGEGQKCGFAHDASSGDFDSDGDFDIFACNLLLVNDGIGNFSIHDYINLEWHYSHMSPMSSLVEDLNNDGFDDLIFWNFDNRFLFDTIPEEGSILLSNGTANISSWQEIDIPKGPFEINHNKYNHAASGDLNSDGFKDVVVAITRDDPYYEGAYIQVLINDQTGSLIDETSARFINQVRLEKYHGEGNIYLRDIDNDGDLDIFHSTRDFSTSISGAHITINDGRGNFISNELILPSRPLSNTGWSTSGGLMKGVPIDLDRKGCLDLISTSDSWSNENEVNNYLFSILNIDCSF
;
A
#
# COMPACT_ATOMS: atom_id res chain seq x y z
N MET A 1 -1.77 -27.88 -17.90
CA MET A 1 -1.27 -26.54 -17.58
C MET A 1 -0.47 -26.06 -18.78
N ASN A 2 -0.72 -24.94 -19.30
CA ASN A 2 -0.21 -24.35 -20.53
C ASN A 2 -0.97 -24.68 -21.80
N ASN A 3 -2.07 -23.98 -21.95
CA ASN A 3 -2.73 -23.88 -23.26
C ASN A 3 -2.05 -22.81 -24.15
N GLY A 4 -0.84 -22.38 -23.84
CA GLY A 4 -0.07 -21.44 -24.64
C GLY A 4 -0.57 -19.99 -24.66
N GLU A 5 -1.71 -19.72 -24.04
CA GLU A 5 -2.18 -18.38 -23.77
C GLU A 5 -1.79 -18.09 -22.33
N GLY A 6 -0.64 -17.43 -22.13
CA GLY A 6 -0.26 -16.92 -20.82
C GLY A 6 -1.40 -16.04 -20.31
N GLN A 7 -1.89 -16.33 -19.12
CA GLN A 7 -2.81 -15.42 -18.46
C GLN A 7 -2.16 -14.06 -18.40
N LYS A 8 -2.81 -13.10 -19.01
CA LYS A 8 -2.29 -11.75 -19.08
C LYS A 8 -2.61 -11.09 -17.75
N CYS A 9 -1.65 -11.16 -16.83
CA CYS A 9 -1.58 -10.16 -15.80
C CYS A 9 -1.45 -8.82 -16.52
N GLY A 10 -2.39 -7.93 -16.31
CA GLY A 10 -2.22 -6.57 -16.77
C GLY A 10 -1.01 -5.93 -16.10
N PHE A 11 -1.03 -4.65 -15.88
CA PHE A 11 0.02 -3.92 -15.19
C PHE A 11 -0.24 -3.99 -13.67
N ALA A 12 0.05 -5.13 -13.04
CA ALA A 12 -0.10 -5.30 -11.58
C ALA A 12 1.15 -4.81 -10.85
N HIS A 13 0.93 -4.13 -9.73
CA HIS A 13 2.02 -3.59 -8.89
C HIS A 13 2.14 -4.33 -7.56
N ASP A 14 1.14 -5.13 -7.20
CA ASP A 14 1.09 -5.78 -5.90
C ASP A 14 0.53 -7.20 -5.94
N ALA A 15 0.84 -7.95 -4.91
CA ALA A 15 0.33 -9.28 -4.62
C ALA A 15 0.32 -9.49 -3.11
N SER A 16 -0.68 -10.20 -2.61
CA SER A 16 -0.85 -10.51 -1.20
C SER A 16 -0.92 -12.01 -0.95
N SER A 17 -0.64 -12.43 0.27
CA SER A 17 -0.75 -13.83 0.68
C SER A 17 -1.53 -13.94 1.98
N GLY A 18 -2.34 -14.99 2.10
CA GLY A 18 -3.13 -15.33 3.28
C GLY A 18 -3.65 -16.75 3.19
N ASP A 19 -4.21 -17.26 4.27
CA ASP A 19 -4.87 -18.57 4.34
C ASP A 19 -6.35 -18.40 3.96
N PHE A 20 -6.61 -18.29 2.65
CA PHE A 20 -7.95 -17.93 2.17
C PHE A 20 -8.97 -19.06 2.22
N ASP A 21 -8.53 -20.31 2.31
CA ASP A 21 -9.43 -21.45 2.42
C ASP A 21 -9.38 -22.16 3.78
N SER A 22 -8.60 -21.60 4.71
CA SER A 22 -8.49 -22.05 6.11
C SER A 22 -7.98 -23.48 6.27
N ASP A 23 -7.07 -23.89 5.38
CA ASP A 23 -6.44 -25.21 5.44
C ASP A 23 -5.08 -25.20 6.16
N GLY A 24 -4.56 -24.02 6.51
CA GLY A 24 -3.36 -23.79 7.31
C GLY A 24 -2.11 -23.53 6.48
N ASP A 25 -2.22 -23.38 5.18
CA ASP A 25 -1.12 -22.95 4.33
C ASP A 25 -1.45 -21.66 3.56
N PHE A 26 -0.40 -20.94 3.12
CA PHE A 26 -0.62 -19.64 2.47
C PHE A 26 -0.92 -19.78 0.99
N ASP A 27 -1.98 -19.12 0.60
CA ASP A 27 -2.40 -18.85 -0.76
C ASP A 27 -1.84 -17.51 -1.25
N ILE A 28 -2.01 -17.23 -2.54
CA ILE A 28 -1.53 -15.99 -3.15
C ILE A 28 -2.67 -15.33 -3.95
N PHE A 29 -2.93 -14.06 -3.67
CA PHE A 29 -3.70 -13.20 -4.54
C PHE A 29 -2.75 -12.38 -5.42
N ALA A 30 -2.86 -12.54 -6.72
CA ALA A 30 -2.06 -11.79 -7.68
C ALA A 30 -2.81 -11.67 -9.01
N CYS A 31 -2.73 -10.53 -9.68
CA CYS A 31 -3.34 -10.34 -11.01
C CYS A 31 -4.84 -10.65 -11.05
N ASN A 32 -5.55 -10.36 -9.97
CA ASN A 32 -6.96 -10.70 -9.76
C ASN A 32 -7.27 -12.20 -9.81
N LEU A 33 -6.28 -13.01 -9.53
CA LEU A 33 -6.40 -14.45 -9.41
C LEU A 33 -6.09 -14.87 -7.99
N LEU A 34 -6.85 -15.82 -7.47
CA LEU A 34 -6.48 -16.57 -6.28
C LEU A 34 -5.73 -17.82 -6.73
N LEU A 35 -4.54 -17.98 -6.22
CA LEU A 35 -3.70 -19.15 -6.37
C LEU A 35 -3.74 -19.94 -5.07
N VAL A 36 -4.52 -21.00 -5.03
CA VAL A 36 -4.71 -21.84 -3.84
C VAL A 36 -3.62 -22.90 -3.77
N ASN A 37 -2.91 -22.92 -2.65
CA ASN A 37 -1.83 -23.87 -2.33
C ASN A 37 -2.42 -25.21 -1.88
N ASP A 38 -1.70 -26.29 -2.08
CA ASP A 38 -2.07 -27.64 -1.61
C ASP A 38 -1.21 -28.10 -0.42
N GLY A 39 -0.50 -27.16 0.24
CA GLY A 39 0.39 -27.41 1.39
C GLY A 39 1.75 -28.01 1.03
N ILE A 40 1.97 -28.34 -0.22
CA ILE A 40 3.27 -28.87 -0.71
C ILE A 40 3.85 -28.05 -1.86
N GLY A 41 3.27 -26.84 -2.09
CA GLY A 41 3.76 -25.85 -3.02
C GLY A 41 3.23 -26.01 -4.46
N ASN A 42 2.17 -26.79 -4.68
CA ASN A 42 1.45 -26.72 -5.94
C ASN A 42 0.25 -25.81 -5.81
N PHE A 43 0.03 -24.95 -6.80
CA PHE A 43 -1.04 -23.98 -6.82
C PHE A 43 -2.11 -24.34 -7.84
N SER A 44 -3.36 -24.31 -7.44
CA SER A 44 -4.52 -24.30 -8.33
C SER A 44 -5.00 -22.85 -8.52
N ILE A 45 -5.47 -22.54 -9.74
CA ILE A 45 -5.94 -21.19 -10.05
C ILE A 45 -7.44 -21.14 -9.87
N HIS A 46 -7.87 -20.19 -9.07
CA HIS A 46 -9.27 -19.85 -8.89
C HIS A 46 -9.49 -18.43 -9.41
N ASP A 47 -10.36 -18.29 -10.40
CA ASP A 47 -10.69 -16.99 -10.95
C ASP A 47 -11.59 -16.21 -9.98
N TYR A 48 -11.22 -14.96 -9.73
CA TYR A 48 -11.95 -14.10 -8.81
C TYR A 48 -13.39 -13.81 -9.25
N ILE A 49 -13.65 -13.57 -10.51
CA ILE A 49 -15.00 -13.27 -11.03
C ILE A 49 -15.18 -13.97 -12.38
N ASN A 50 -16.43 -14.19 -12.78
CA ASN A 50 -16.78 -14.79 -14.09
C ASN A 50 -16.38 -13.84 -15.25
N LEU A 51 -15.27 -14.11 -15.91
CA LEU A 51 -14.26 -13.12 -16.26
C LEU A 51 -14.06 -12.90 -17.74
N GLU A 52 -15.06 -13.07 -18.58
CA GLU A 52 -14.90 -12.62 -19.97
C GLU A 52 -14.58 -11.12 -20.11
N TRP A 53 -14.92 -10.33 -19.08
CA TRP A 53 -14.80 -8.87 -19.11
C TRP A 53 -13.62 -8.31 -18.31
N HIS A 54 -13.23 -8.94 -17.22
CA HIS A 54 -12.27 -8.37 -16.24
C HIS A 54 -10.80 -8.63 -16.54
N TYR A 55 -10.46 -9.68 -17.29
CA TYR A 55 -9.06 -10.10 -17.53
C TYR A 55 -8.14 -9.06 -18.16
N SER A 56 -8.68 -8.12 -18.88
CA SER A 56 -7.87 -7.13 -19.58
C SER A 56 -7.74 -5.81 -18.85
N HIS A 57 -8.47 -5.62 -17.73
CA HIS A 57 -8.78 -4.29 -17.24
C HIS A 57 -8.41 -4.01 -15.80
N MET A 58 -8.30 -5.04 -14.98
CA MET A 58 -8.07 -4.91 -13.54
C MET A 58 -6.76 -5.57 -13.17
N SER A 59 -5.91 -4.79 -12.53
CA SER A 59 -4.67 -5.29 -11.94
C SER A 59 -4.51 -4.61 -10.59
N PRO A 60 -4.24 -5.35 -9.52
CA PRO A 60 -4.07 -4.72 -8.22
C PRO A 60 -2.91 -3.73 -8.27
N MET A 61 -3.19 -2.51 -7.86
CA MET A 61 -2.20 -1.48 -7.59
C MET A 61 -1.64 -1.65 -6.18
N SER A 62 -2.53 -1.98 -5.24
CA SER A 62 -2.22 -2.32 -3.86
C SER A 62 -3.22 -3.35 -3.37
N SER A 63 -2.80 -4.21 -2.46
CA SER A 63 -3.65 -5.20 -1.81
C SER A 63 -3.21 -5.47 -0.37
N LEU A 64 -4.15 -5.92 0.47
CA LEU A 64 -3.93 -6.31 1.85
C LEU A 64 -4.73 -7.57 2.18
N VAL A 65 -4.25 -8.33 3.14
CA VAL A 65 -4.95 -9.47 3.74
C VAL A 65 -5.04 -9.24 5.24
N GLU A 66 -6.24 -9.28 5.78
CA GLU A 66 -6.53 -9.12 7.21
C GLU A 66 -7.88 -9.74 7.55
N ASP A 67 -8.06 -10.23 8.77
CA ASP A 67 -9.37 -10.57 9.32
C ASP A 67 -10.08 -9.29 9.80
N LEU A 68 -10.86 -8.69 8.89
CA LEU A 68 -11.49 -7.38 9.13
C LEU A 68 -12.71 -7.44 10.04
N ASN A 69 -13.41 -8.56 10.05
CA ASN A 69 -14.65 -8.75 10.81
C ASN A 69 -14.45 -9.60 12.07
N ASN A 70 -13.22 -10.02 12.37
CA ASN A 70 -12.84 -10.87 13.49
C ASN A 70 -13.58 -12.23 13.49
N ASP A 71 -13.86 -12.81 12.31
CA ASP A 71 -14.50 -14.11 12.19
C ASP A 71 -13.52 -15.28 12.10
N GLY A 72 -12.21 -14.99 12.03
CA GLY A 72 -11.12 -15.94 11.98
C GLY A 72 -10.71 -16.36 10.58
N PHE A 73 -11.22 -15.72 9.53
CA PHE A 73 -10.84 -15.95 8.15
C PHE A 73 -10.10 -14.73 7.58
N ASP A 74 -9.12 -14.99 6.74
CA ASP A 74 -8.37 -13.95 6.04
C ASP A 74 -9.23 -13.30 4.95
N ASP A 75 -9.54 -12.01 5.09
CA ASP A 75 -10.25 -11.21 4.11
C ASP A 75 -9.27 -10.54 3.14
N LEU A 76 -9.74 -10.17 1.95
CA LEU A 76 -8.94 -9.52 0.93
C LEU A 76 -9.42 -8.10 0.66
N ILE A 77 -8.51 -7.15 0.72
CA ILE A 77 -8.73 -5.77 0.30
C ILE A 77 -7.84 -5.50 -0.90
N PHE A 78 -8.35 -4.87 -1.95
CA PHE A 78 -7.51 -4.49 -3.07
C PHE A 78 -7.99 -3.23 -3.77
N TRP A 79 -7.05 -2.52 -4.38
CA TRP A 79 -7.29 -1.37 -5.23
C TRP A 79 -6.78 -1.65 -6.63
N ASN A 80 -7.55 -1.25 -7.62
CA ASN A 80 -7.22 -1.49 -9.02
C ASN A 80 -6.34 -0.40 -9.59
N PHE A 81 -5.47 -0.80 -10.51
CA PHE A 81 -4.77 0.13 -11.36
C PHE A 81 -5.73 0.70 -12.40
N ASP A 82 -5.81 2.04 -12.47
CA ASP A 82 -6.61 2.72 -13.48
C ASP A 82 -5.98 2.62 -14.88
N ASN A 83 -6.67 1.92 -15.77
CA ASN A 83 -6.30 1.76 -17.17
C ASN A 83 -7.15 2.64 -18.09
N ARG A 84 -7.30 3.95 -17.77
CA ARG A 84 -8.06 4.92 -18.59
C ARG A 84 -7.72 4.93 -20.07
N PHE A 85 -6.48 4.59 -20.39
CA PHE A 85 -6.02 4.56 -21.78
C PHE A 85 -6.60 3.44 -22.62
N LEU A 86 -7.27 2.49 -22.01
CA LEU A 86 -7.77 1.30 -22.70
C LEU A 86 -9.31 1.21 -22.75
N PHE A 87 -10.04 1.96 -21.88
CA PHE A 87 -11.49 1.78 -21.72
C PHE A 87 -12.23 3.06 -21.40
N ASP A 88 -13.42 3.21 -22.01
CA ASP A 88 -14.34 4.35 -21.80
C ASP A 88 -15.14 4.28 -20.48
N THR A 89 -15.14 3.13 -19.81
CA THR A 89 -15.84 2.93 -18.54
C THR A 89 -14.91 2.18 -17.58
N ILE A 90 -14.66 2.77 -16.41
CA ILE A 90 -13.81 2.19 -15.39
C ILE A 90 -14.69 1.55 -14.34
N PRO A 91 -14.42 0.29 -14.00
CA PRO A 91 -15.02 -0.35 -12.85
C PRO A 91 -14.56 0.34 -11.56
N GLU A 92 -15.11 -0.07 -10.46
CA GLU A 92 -14.81 0.44 -9.13
C GLU A 92 -13.31 0.48 -8.85
N GLU A 93 -12.89 1.48 -8.05
CA GLU A 93 -11.48 1.72 -7.74
C GLU A 93 -10.88 0.59 -6.91
N GLY A 94 -11.69 -0.25 -6.26
CA GLY A 94 -11.29 -1.41 -5.48
C GLY A 94 -12.45 -2.04 -4.73
N SER A 95 -12.21 -3.13 -4.03
CA SER A 95 -13.21 -3.86 -3.25
C SER A 95 -12.60 -4.48 -1.99
N ILE A 96 -13.47 -4.72 -1.01
CA ILE A 96 -13.23 -5.58 0.13
C ILE A 96 -13.99 -6.88 -0.12
N LEU A 97 -13.33 -8.00 0.05
CA LEU A 97 -13.92 -9.33 -0.08
C LEU A 97 -13.82 -10.03 1.27
N LEU A 98 -14.95 -10.10 1.99
CA LEU A 98 -15.01 -10.86 3.24
C LEU A 98 -15.09 -12.35 2.93
N SER A 99 -14.09 -13.06 3.36
CA SER A 99 -13.94 -14.50 3.17
C SER A 99 -14.97 -15.27 4.01
N ASN A 100 -15.27 -16.48 3.59
CA ASN A 100 -16.04 -17.45 4.37
C ASN A 100 -15.22 -18.72 4.65
N GLY A 101 -13.88 -18.59 4.59
CA GLY A 101 -12.96 -19.69 4.83
C GLY A 101 -12.97 -20.76 3.74
N THR A 102 -13.35 -20.42 2.51
CA THR A 102 -13.31 -21.35 1.37
C THR A 102 -12.65 -20.70 0.16
N ALA A 103 -11.92 -21.49 -0.63
CA ALA A 103 -11.30 -21.02 -1.87
C ALA A 103 -12.31 -20.56 -2.95
N ASN A 104 -13.60 -20.59 -2.68
CA ASN A 104 -14.63 -20.17 -3.62
C ASN A 104 -14.91 -18.66 -3.48
N ILE A 105 -14.01 -17.83 -3.98
CA ILE A 105 -14.11 -16.36 -3.94
C ILE A 105 -15.49 -15.84 -4.41
N SER A 106 -16.12 -16.46 -5.38
CA SER A 106 -17.44 -16.02 -5.85
C SER A 106 -18.56 -16.16 -4.80
N SER A 107 -18.29 -16.85 -3.67
CA SER A 107 -19.20 -16.95 -2.54
C SER A 107 -18.89 -15.95 -1.41
N TRP A 108 -17.80 -15.19 -1.50
CA TRP A 108 -17.44 -14.18 -0.52
C TRP A 108 -18.34 -12.95 -0.62
N GLN A 109 -18.45 -12.24 0.49
CA GLN A 109 -19.21 -11.00 0.49
C GLN A 109 -18.34 -9.86 -0.04
N GLU A 110 -18.78 -9.23 -1.13
CA GLU A 110 -18.12 -8.03 -1.65
C GLU A 110 -18.71 -6.76 -1.03
N ILE A 111 -17.83 -5.86 -0.63
CA ILE A 111 -18.14 -4.55 -0.04
C ILE A 111 -17.37 -3.49 -0.79
N ASP A 112 -18.04 -2.37 -1.08
CA ASP A 112 -17.42 -1.20 -1.70
C ASP A 112 -16.37 -0.60 -0.78
N ILE A 113 -15.21 -0.24 -1.34
CA ILE A 113 -14.18 0.49 -0.61
C ILE A 113 -14.37 2.00 -0.80
N PRO A 114 -14.16 2.83 0.26
CA PRO A 114 -14.22 4.27 0.13
C PRO A 114 -13.22 4.80 -0.90
N LYS A 115 -13.70 5.70 -1.77
CA LYS A 115 -12.89 6.29 -2.84
C LYS A 115 -11.89 7.29 -2.29
N GLY A 116 -10.77 7.43 -3.00
CA GLY A 116 -9.74 8.41 -2.68
C GLY A 116 -10.19 9.86 -2.89
N PRO A 117 -9.36 10.84 -2.51
CA PRO A 117 -9.75 12.27 -2.44
C PRO A 117 -9.75 12.98 -3.79
N PHE A 118 -9.26 12.37 -4.83
CA PHE A 118 -9.19 12.97 -6.15
C PHE A 118 -10.44 12.61 -6.97
N GLU A 119 -10.59 13.24 -8.13
CA GLU A 119 -11.68 12.89 -9.03
C GLU A 119 -11.63 11.41 -9.41
N ILE A 120 -12.78 10.84 -9.75
CA ILE A 120 -12.89 9.44 -10.19
C ILE A 120 -11.83 9.15 -11.24
N ASN A 121 -11.12 8.05 -11.08
CA ASN A 121 -10.04 7.59 -11.94
C ASN A 121 -8.74 8.42 -11.89
N HIS A 122 -8.62 9.33 -10.94
CA HIS A 122 -7.40 10.08 -10.69
C HIS A 122 -6.66 9.63 -9.42
N ASN A 123 -7.19 8.63 -8.71
CA ASN A 123 -6.55 8.06 -7.54
C ASN A 123 -5.61 6.92 -7.92
N LYS A 124 -4.35 7.01 -7.50
CA LYS A 124 -3.38 5.92 -7.56
C LYS A 124 -3.08 5.46 -6.16
N TYR A 125 -3.51 4.26 -5.83
CA TYR A 125 -3.37 3.64 -4.51
C TYR A 125 -2.05 2.89 -4.46
N ASN A 126 -0.99 3.57 -4.03
CA ASN A 126 0.37 3.08 -4.20
C ASN A 126 0.75 1.97 -3.22
N HIS A 127 0.29 2.06 -2.00
CA HIS A 127 0.59 1.11 -0.94
C HIS A 127 -0.40 1.28 0.21
N ALA A 128 -0.74 0.20 0.89
CA ALA A 128 -1.61 0.22 2.05
C ALA A 128 -0.99 -0.55 3.22
N ALA A 129 -1.45 -0.26 4.42
CA ALA A 129 -1.09 -0.96 5.64
C ALA A 129 -2.30 -1.03 6.58
N SER A 130 -2.36 -2.07 7.38
CA SER A 130 -3.46 -2.34 8.32
C SER A 130 -2.98 -2.43 9.77
N GLY A 131 -3.84 -2.06 10.69
CA GLY A 131 -3.61 -2.15 12.12
C GLY A 131 -4.75 -1.54 12.92
N ASP A 132 -4.85 -1.86 14.20
CA ASP A 132 -5.82 -1.25 15.11
C ASP A 132 -5.33 0.15 15.49
N LEU A 133 -5.86 1.18 14.84
CA LEU A 133 -5.41 2.57 14.99
C LEU A 133 -6.10 3.30 16.14
N ASN A 134 -7.29 2.84 16.53
CA ASN A 134 -8.15 3.49 17.50
C ASN A 134 -8.32 2.68 18.79
N SER A 135 -7.62 1.54 18.92
CA SER A 135 -7.63 0.62 20.05
C SER A 135 -9.02 0.00 20.32
N ASP A 136 -9.81 -0.27 19.26
CA ASP A 136 -11.12 -0.88 19.38
C ASP A 136 -11.12 -2.40 19.14
N GLY A 137 -9.97 -2.98 18.75
CA GLY A 137 -9.77 -4.41 18.54
C GLY A 137 -10.02 -4.87 17.10
N PHE A 138 -10.40 -3.96 16.19
CA PHE A 138 -10.56 -4.25 14.77
C PHE A 138 -9.44 -3.61 13.96
N LYS A 139 -9.13 -4.18 12.80
CA LYS A 139 -8.09 -3.65 11.93
C LYS A 139 -8.64 -2.52 11.08
N ASP A 140 -8.01 -1.36 11.19
CA ASP A 140 -8.20 -0.19 10.34
C ASP A 140 -7.17 -0.23 9.19
N VAL A 141 -7.34 0.61 8.18
CA VAL A 141 -6.47 0.65 7.01
C VAL A 141 -6.02 2.07 6.72
N VAL A 142 -4.73 2.22 6.40
CA VAL A 142 -4.18 3.46 5.86
C VAL A 142 -3.68 3.22 4.44
N VAL A 143 -3.93 4.18 3.55
CA VAL A 143 -3.58 4.05 2.14
C VAL A 143 -2.81 5.27 1.66
N ALA A 144 -1.66 5.04 1.02
CA ALA A 144 -0.91 6.09 0.34
C ALA A 144 -1.46 6.29 -1.06
N ILE A 145 -1.95 7.48 -1.34
CA ILE A 145 -2.59 7.82 -2.61
C ILE A 145 -1.87 8.98 -3.28
N THR A 146 -1.65 8.89 -4.57
CA THR A 146 -1.20 10.00 -5.41
C THR A 146 -2.19 10.26 -6.54
N ARG A 147 -2.07 11.43 -7.17
CA ARG A 147 -2.87 11.80 -8.32
C ARG A 147 -2.26 11.26 -9.61
N ASP A 148 -3.10 10.83 -10.55
CA ASP A 148 -2.66 10.40 -11.87
C ASP A 148 -2.52 11.56 -12.88
N ASP A 149 -3.32 12.60 -12.72
CA ASP A 149 -3.25 13.82 -13.54
C ASP A 149 -3.32 15.06 -12.65
N PRO A 150 -2.26 15.85 -12.54
CA PRO A 150 -0.91 15.66 -13.14
C PRO A 150 -0.23 14.38 -12.64
N TYR A 151 0.59 13.77 -13.51
CA TYR A 151 1.15 12.44 -13.30
C TYR A 151 1.94 12.32 -12.01
N TYR A 152 1.45 11.49 -11.08
CA TYR A 152 2.03 11.20 -9.77
C TYR A 152 2.30 12.42 -8.89
N GLU A 153 1.57 13.51 -9.08
CA GLU A 153 1.67 14.68 -8.20
C GLU A 153 0.78 14.55 -6.97
N GLY A 154 1.32 14.94 -5.83
CA GLY A 154 0.64 14.94 -4.54
C GLY A 154 0.84 13.65 -3.77
N ALA A 155 1.00 13.78 -2.47
CA ALA A 155 1.02 12.69 -1.51
C ALA A 155 -0.14 12.86 -0.55
N TYR A 156 -0.97 11.85 -0.45
CA TYR A 156 -2.14 11.83 0.40
C TYR A 156 -2.18 10.53 1.20
N ILE A 157 -2.57 10.61 2.44
CA ILE A 157 -2.83 9.45 3.29
C ILE A 157 -4.33 9.41 3.53
N GLN A 158 -4.98 8.33 3.13
CA GLN A 158 -6.36 8.06 3.49
C GLN A 158 -6.39 7.18 4.73
N VAL A 159 -7.22 7.53 5.71
CA VAL A 159 -7.45 6.74 6.92
C VAL A 159 -8.86 6.17 6.86
N LEU A 160 -8.93 4.87 6.80
CA LEU A 160 -10.15 4.09 6.70
C LEU A 160 -10.35 3.34 8.01
N ILE A 161 -11.37 3.73 8.75
CA ILE A 161 -11.71 3.13 10.05
C ILE A 161 -12.73 2.00 9.84
N ASN A 162 -12.47 0.86 10.47
CA ASN A 162 -13.34 -0.29 10.45
C ASN A 162 -14.59 -0.05 11.31
N ASP A 163 -15.75 -0.34 10.77
CA ASP A 163 -17.03 -0.22 11.49
C ASP A 163 -17.38 -1.42 12.37
N GLN A 164 -16.41 -2.32 12.59
CA GLN A 164 -16.50 -3.57 13.33
C GLN A 164 -17.32 -4.67 12.62
N THR A 165 -17.64 -4.47 11.35
CA THR A 165 -18.33 -5.47 10.51
C THR A 165 -17.52 -5.87 9.28
N GLY A 166 -16.29 -5.35 9.15
CA GLY A 166 -15.43 -5.53 7.99
C GLY A 166 -15.62 -4.45 6.92
N SER A 167 -16.53 -3.49 7.13
CA SER A 167 -16.66 -2.32 6.25
C SER A 167 -15.73 -1.20 6.72
N LEU A 168 -15.16 -0.47 5.77
CA LEU A 168 -14.24 0.63 6.04
C LEU A 168 -14.92 1.97 5.77
N ILE A 169 -14.74 2.93 6.67
CA ILE A 169 -15.29 4.29 6.58
C ILE A 169 -14.14 5.28 6.43
N ASP A 170 -14.20 6.16 5.44
CA ASP A 170 -13.21 7.25 5.29
C ASP A 170 -13.43 8.31 6.37
N GLU A 171 -12.57 8.29 7.38
CA GLU A 171 -12.53 9.28 8.45
C GLU A 171 -11.32 10.23 8.36
N THR A 172 -10.63 10.26 7.24
CA THR A 172 -9.40 11.02 7.06
C THR A 172 -9.51 12.47 7.53
N SER A 173 -10.55 13.18 7.08
CA SER A 173 -10.74 14.60 7.42
C SER A 173 -11.09 14.84 8.90
N ALA A 174 -11.65 13.85 9.57
CA ALA A 174 -11.99 13.91 11.00
C ALA A 174 -10.78 13.56 11.88
N ARG A 175 -9.90 12.71 11.39
CA ARG A 175 -8.78 12.15 12.13
C ARG A 175 -7.50 12.97 12.02
N PHE A 176 -7.27 13.64 10.89
CA PHE A 176 -6.09 14.49 10.72
C PHE A 176 -6.31 15.91 11.23
N ILE A 177 -5.49 16.34 12.19
CA ILE A 177 -5.49 17.72 12.66
C ILE A 177 -4.85 18.64 11.62
N ASN A 178 -3.79 18.19 10.95
CA ASN A 178 -3.04 18.94 9.94
C ASN A 178 -2.58 18.05 8.80
N GLN A 179 -3.50 17.57 7.97
CA GLN A 179 -3.08 16.87 6.78
C GLN A 179 -2.56 17.86 5.74
N VAL A 180 -1.26 17.84 5.51
CA VAL A 180 -0.66 18.61 4.43
C VAL A 180 -0.77 17.75 3.15
N ARG A 181 -1.63 18.17 2.22
CA ARG A 181 -1.53 17.71 0.83
C ARG A 181 -0.23 18.23 0.27
N LEU A 182 0.71 17.34 0.09
CA LEU A 182 2.01 17.73 -0.44
C LEU A 182 1.95 17.68 -1.96
N GLU A 183 1.40 18.71 -2.55
CA GLU A 183 1.23 18.81 -4.01
C GLU A 183 2.57 18.81 -4.77
N LYS A 184 3.64 19.17 -4.10
CA LYS A 184 4.99 19.21 -4.69
C LYS A 184 5.72 17.86 -4.69
N TYR A 185 5.22 16.87 -3.93
CA TYR A 185 5.86 15.57 -3.81
C TYR A 185 5.28 14.59 -4.81
N HIS A 186 6.12 13.68 -5.25
CA HIS A 186 5.68 12.51 -5.97
C HIS A 186 5.11 11.51 -4.95
N GLY A 187 3.86 11.17 -5.12
CA GLY A 187 3.14 10.35 -4.14
C GLY A 187 3.49 8.88 -4.15
N GLU A 188 4.34 8.44 -5.06
CA GLU A 188 4.79 7.07 -5.14
C GLU A 188 5.73 6.76 -3.99
N GLY A 189 5.22 6.14 -2.95
CA GLY A 189 5.96 5.75 -1.77
C GLY A 189 5.23 4.68 -0.98
N ASN A 190 5.94 4.06 -0.04
CA ASN A 190 5.37 3.05 0.82
C ASN A 190 4.87 3.68 2.13
N ILE A 191 3.78 3.12 2.63
CA ILE A 191 3.22 3.46 3.94
C ILE A 191 3.41 2.29 4.89
N TYR A 192 3.75 2.58 6.15
CA TYR A 192 3.94 1.57 7.19
C TYR A 192 3.32 2.04 8.50
N LEU A 193 2.81 1.10 9.26
CA LEU A 193 2.36 1.32 10.63
C LEU A 193 3.42 0.81 11.60
N ARG A 194 3.87 1.67 12.50
CA ARG A 194 4.88 1.38 13.54
C ARG A 194 4.63 2.27 14.75
N ASP A 195 4.93 1.77 15.91
CA ASP A 195 5.05 2.59 17.12
C ASP A 195 6.37 3.37 17.02
N ILE A 196 6.30 4.64 16.61
CA ILE A 196 7.48 5.46 16.27
C ILE A 196 8.03 6.17 17.49
N ASP A 197 7.16 6.61 18.39
CA ASP A 197 7.54 7.35 19.59
C ASP A 197 7.56 6.50 20.88
N ASN A 198 7.30 5.19 20.74
CA ASN A 198 7.30 4.19 21.80
C ASN A 198 6.21 4.45 22.88
N ASP A 199 5.06 4.92 22.49
CA ASP A 199 3.92 5.12 23.40
C ASP A 199 2.93 3.93 23.38
N GLY A 200 3.12 2.97 22.50
CA GLY A 200 2.36 1.74 22.36
C GLY A 200 1.30 1.78 21.26
N ASP A 201 1.13 2.91 20.60
CA ASP A 201 0.15 3.11 19.53
C ASP A 201 0.80 2.99 18.14
N LEU A 202 0.01 2.72 17.12
CA LEU A 202 0.51 2.62 15.75
C LEU A 202 0.50 4.00 15.07
N ASP A 203 1.68 4.47 14.72
CA ASP A 203 1.90 5.67 13.93
C ASP A 203 2.07 5.35 12.44
N ILE A 204 1.98 6.36 11.61
CA ILE A 204 2.12 6.24 10.17
C ILE A 204 3.46 6.78 9.71
N PHE A 205 4.26 5.95 9.06
CA PHE A 205 5.42 6.35 8.30
C PHE A 205 5.10 6.28 6.82
N HIS A 206 5.23 7.41 6.09
CA HIS A 206 5.02 7.47 4.66
C HIS A 206 6.25 8.05 3.97
N SER A 207 6.92 7.27 3.14
CA SER A 207 7.99 7.75 2.28
C SER A 207 7.43 8.42 1.03
N THR A 208 7.96 9.59 0.70
CA THR A 208 7.58 10.33 -0.50
C THR A 208 8.80 10.74 -1.30
N ARG A 209 8.60 11.02 -2.57
CA ARG A 209 9.64 11.45 -3.49
C ARG A 209 9.34 12.86 -3.99
N ASP A 210 10.35 13.73 -3.97
CA ASP A 210 10.27 15.01 -4.65
C ASP A 210 11.12 14.97 -5.92
N PHE A 211 10.50 15.18 -7.08
CA PHE A 211 11.23 15.22 -8.35
C PHE A 211 11.91 16.55 -8.61
N SER A 212 11.47 17.64 -7.98
CA SER A 212 11.96 18.99 -8.25
C SER A 212 13.19 19.36 -7.45
N THR A 213 13.37 18.70 -6.30
CA THR A 213 14.49 18.94 -5.40
C THR A 213 15.14 17.60 -5.06
N SER A 214 16.42 17.56 -4.80
CA SER A 214 17.11 16.34 -4.35
C SER A 214 16.78 15.97 -2.91
N ILE A 215 15.69 16.48 -2.36
CA ILE A 215 15.25 16.24 -0.99
C ILE A 215 14.35 15.01 -0.98
N SER A 216 14.72 14.03 -0.20
CA SER A 216 13.86 12.90 0.15
C SER A 216 12.96 13.34 1.28
N GLY A 217 11.65 13.23 1.10
CA GLY A 217 10.68 13.46 2.16
C GLY A 217 10.25 12.12 2.75
N ALA A 218 10.12 12.09 4.06
CA ALA A 218 9.29 11.12 4.75
C ALA A 218 8.34 11.90 5.64
N HIS A 219 7.15 11.39 5.79
CA HIS A 219 6.17 11.94 6.71
C HIS A 219 5.99 10.95 7.82
N ILE A 220 6.21 11.43 9.02
CA ILE A 220 5.85 10.74 10.26
C ILE A 220 4.56 11.38 10.74
N THR A 221 3.58 10.54 11.00
CA THR A 221 2.28 10.98 11.47
C THR A 221 1.99 10.24 12.75
N ILE A 222 2.01 10.98 13.85
CA ILE A 222 1.87 10.46 15.21
C ILE A 222 0.38 10.30 15.54
N ASN A 223 0.03 9.15 16.08
CA ASN A 223 -1.27 8.80 16.61
C ASN A 223 -1.39 9.22 18.08
N ASP A 224 -2.57 9.53 18.55
CA ASP A 224 -2.86 9.81 19.96
C ASP A 224 -3.46 8.59 20.70
N GLY A 225 -3.36 7.39 20.12
CA GLY A 225 -3.94 6.16 20.63
C GLY A 225 -5.45 6.02 20.44
N ARG A 226 -6.06 6.98 19.77
CA ARG A 226 -7.50 6.98 19.43
C ARG A 226 -7.75 7.13 17.94
N GLY A 227 -6.69 7.01 17.15
CA GLY A 227 -6.74 7.19 15.70
C GLY A 227 -6.82 8.65 15.26
N ASN A 228 -6.40 9.62 16.10
CA ASN A 228 -6.23 11.00 15.65
C ASN A 228 -4.75 11.26 15.38
N PHE A 229 -4.47 11.96 14.30
CA PHE A 229 -3.14 12.05 13.72
C PHE A 229 -2.62 13.48 13.62
N ILE A 230 -1.34 13.66 13.95
CA ILE A 230 -0.59 14.90 13.74
C ILE A 230 0.58 14.59 12.81
N SER A 231 0.59 15.21 11.63
CA SER A 231 1.66 15.02 10.66
C SER A 231 2.87 15.90 10.94
N ASN A 232 4.05 15.27 10.91
CA ASN A 232 5.35 15.93 10.97
C ASN A 232 6.15 15.58 9.71
N GLU A 233 6.74 16.57 9.08
CA GLU A 233 7.65 16.35 7.95
C GLU A 233 9.03 15.99 8.48
N LEU A 234 9.55 14.82 8.10
CA LEU A 234 10.93 14.43 8.35
C LEU A 234 11.77 14.74 7.12
N ILE A 235 12.68 15.69 7.25
CA ILE A 235 13.65 15.99 6.20
C ILE A 235 14.80 15.00 6.31
N LEU A 236 14.90 14.08 5.38
CA LEU A 236 15.99 13.12 5.32
C LEU A 236 17.24 13.74 4.66
N PRO A 237 18.44 13.27 5.02
CA PRO A 237 19.65 13.76 4.39
C PRO A 237 19.61 13.60 2.87
N SER A 238 20.04 14.62 2.15
CA SER A 238 20.12 14.58 0.70
C SER A 238 21.06 13.47 0.23
N ARG A 239 20.62 12.71 -0.75
CA ARG A 239 21.47 11.70 -1.40
C ARG A 239 22.62 12.36 -2.14
N PRO A 240 23.83 11.78 -2.13
CA PRO A 240 24.89 12.23 -3.03
C PRO A 240 24.44 12.11 -4.48
N LEU A 241 24.52 13.20 -5.22
CA LEU A 241 24.15 13.25 -6.63
C LEU A 241 25.05 12.30 -7.42
N SER A 242 24.46 11.35 -8.15
CA SER A 242 25.21 10.65 -9.19
C SER A 242 25.38 11.56 -10.40
N ASN A 243 26.51 11.47 -11.10
CA ASN A 243 26.83 12.28 -12.27
C ASN A 243 25.96 11.96 -13.52
N THR A 244 24.95 11.13 -13.40
CA THR A 244 24.07 10.71 -14.49
C THR A 244 22.69 11.37 -14.35
N GLY A 245 22.37 12.22 -15.27
CA GLY A 245 21.33 13.26 -15.24
C GLY A 245 19.87 12.89 -14.96
N TRP A 246 19.53 11.64 -14.65
CA TRP A 246 18.16 11.23 -14.27
C TRP A 246 18.03 10.77 -12.82
N SER A 247 19.11 10.54 -12.16
CA SER A 247 19.15 10.06 -10.77
C SER A 247 19.31 11.17 -9.74
N THR A 248 19.20 12.41 -10.14
CA THR A 248 19.38 13.58 -9.26
C THR A 248 18.22 13.84 -8.33
N SER A 249 17.04 13.31 -8.64
CA SER A 249 15.86 13.40 -7.78
C SER A 249 15.72 12.15 -6.91
N GLY A 250 16.71 11.87 -6.11
CA GLY A 250 16.76 10.66 -5.29
C GLY A 250 15.99 10.80 -3.99
N GLY A 251 14.66 10.89 -4.06
CA GLY A 251 13.81 10.66 -2.91
C GLY A 251 13.84 9.21 -2.44
N LEU A 252 13.51 8.96 -1.21
CA LEU A 252 13.31 7.64 -0.65
C LEU A 252 11.96 7.10 -1.13
N MET A 253 11.90 6.52 -2.32
CA MET A 253 10.64 5.93 -2.81
C MET A 253 10.18 4.77 -1.95
N LYS A 254 11.12 3.99 -1.41
CA LYS A 254 10.83 2.78 -0.65
C LYS A 254 11.73 2.73 0.58
N GLY A 255 11.35 3.51 1.59
CA GLY A 255 11.98 3.43 2.90
C GLY A 255 11.22 2.47 3.80
N VAL A 256 11.92 1.57 4.48
CA VAL A 256 11.35 0.67 5.49
C VAL A 256 11.83 1.12 6.86
N PRO A 257 10.93 1.57 7.73
CA PRO A 257 11.26 1.89 9.11
C PRO A 257 11.41 0.58 9.92
N ILE A 258 12.55 0.42 10.59
CA ILE A 258 12.86 -0.77 11.38
C ILE A 258 13.88 -0.41 12.47
N ASP A 259 13.74 -0.95 13.67
CA ASP A 259 14.75 -0.84 14.72
C ASP A 259 15.85 -1.88 14.48
N LEU A 260 16.91 -1.48 13.77
CA LEU A 260 18.01 -2.37 13.38
C LEU A 260 18.96 -2.66 14.53
N ASP A 261 19.20 -1.69 15.39
CA ASP A 261 20.14 -1.80 16.49
C ASP A 261 19.47 -2.19 17.82
N ARG A 262 18.16 -2.39 17.82
CA ARG A 262 17.34 -2.79 18.97
C ARG A 262 17.43 -1.86 20.16
N LYS A 263 17.50 -0.57 19.90
CA LYS A 263 17.51 0.46 20.94
C LYS A 263 16.16 1.12 21.18
N GLY A 264 15.14 0.65 20.47
CA GLY A 264 13.79 1.19 20.60
C GLY A 264 13.54 2.42 19.74
N CYS A 265 14.49 2.82 18.89
CA CYS A 265 14.33 3.90 17.94
C CYS A 265 14.30 3.34 16.53
N LEU A 266 13.50 3.94 15.66
CA LEU A 266 13.44 3.50 14.29
C LEU A 266 14.66 3.95 13.51
N ASP A 267 15.25 3.00 12.83
CA ASP A 267 16.19 3.22 11.74
C ASP A 267 15.42 3.18 10.41
N LEU A 268 15.99 3.77 9.39
CA LEU A 268 15.40 3.73 8.06
C LEU A 268 16.32 2.99 7.10
N ILE A 269 15.83 1.90 6.52
CA ILE A 269 16.47 1.28 5.37
C ILE A 269 15.77 1.77 4.11
N SER A 270 16.54 2.35 3.21
CA SER A 270 16.01 2.87 1.97
C SER A 270 16.72 2.30 0.76
N THR A 271 15.99 2.01 -0.27
CA THR A 271 16.51 1.73 -1.60
C THR A 271 16.29 2.93 -2.49
N SER A 272 17.27 3.24 -3.32
CA SER A 272 17.05 4.21 -4.38
C SER A 272 16.46 3.50 -5.59
N ASP A 273 15.36 4.00 -6.12
CA ASP A 273 14.98 3.66 -7.45
C ASP A 273 15.79 4.49 -8.44
N SER A 274 16.69 3.85 -9.17
CA SER A 274 17.36 4.49 -10.30
C SER A 274 16.92 3.78 -11.56
N TRP A 275 16.04 4.40 -12.30
CA TRP A 275 15.89 4.12 -13.72
C TRP A 275 17.17 4.57 -14.42
N SER A 276 18.28 3.88 -14.21
CA SER A 276 19.54 4.17 -14.86
C SER A 276 19.74 3.19 -16.01
N ASN A 277 20.31 3.72 -17.10
CA ASN A 277 20.80 2.92 -18.22
C ASN A 277 21.50 1.65 -17.74
N GLU A 278 21.30 0.56 -18.42
CA GLU A 278 21.71 -0.83 -18.13
C GLU A 278 23.19 -1.04 -17.74
N ASN A 279 24.01 0.00 -17.71
CA ASN A 279 25.43 -0.08 -17.46
C ASN A 279 25.92 0.49 -16.11
N GLU A 280 25.05 1.07 -15.29
CA GLU A 280 25.43 1.57 -13.96
C GLU A 280 24.52 0.98 -12.87
N VAL A 281 24.89 -0.20 -12.39
CA VAL A 281 24.28 -0.81 -11.19
C VAL A 281 24.81 -0.08 -9.96
N ASN A 282 24.35 1.12 -9.72
CA ASN A 282 24.59 1.84 -8.47
C ASN A 282 23.33 1.79 -7.60
N ASN A 283 22.96 0.60 -7.19
CA ASN A 283 21.97 0.41 -6.13
C ASN A 283 22.62 0.83 -4.81
N TYR A 284 22.36 2.04 -4.36
CA TYR A 284 22.79 2.48 -3.05
C TYR A 284 21.73 2.07 -2.03
N LEU A 285 22.07 1.11 -1.18
CA LEU A 285 21.34 0.85 0.05
C LEU A 285 21.77 1.91 1.06
N PHE A 286 20.85 2.74 1.52
CA PHE A 286 21.09 3.63 2.65
C PHE A 286 20.52 3.02 3.91
N SER A 287 21.33 2.82 4.92
CA SER A 287 20.85 2.68 6.29
C SER A 287 21.05 4.02 6.98
N ILE A 288 19.97 4.63 7.45
CA ILE A 288 20.07 5.77 8.37
C ILE A 288 19.82 5.20 9.75
N LEU A 289 20.90 5.10 10.51
CA LEU A 289 20.83 4.66 11.90
C LEU A 289 20.48 5.86 12.76
N ASN A 290 19.55 5.68 13.69
CA ASN A 290 19.07 6.65 14.67
C ASN A 290 18.33 7.85 14.06
N ILE A 291 17.11 7.65 13.59
CA ILE A 291 16.11 8.70 13.62
C ILE A 291 15.90 8.97 15.11
N ASP A 292 16.28 10.17 15.55
CA ASP A 292 16.25 10.57 16.97
C ASP A 292 14.91 10.19 17.60
N CYS A 293 14.93 9.44 18.72
CA CYS A 293 13.72 9.08 19.49
C CYS A 293 13.07 10.29 20.19
N SER A 294 13.47 11.49 19.90
CA SER A 294 12.93 12.72 20.47
C SER A 294 11.89 13.38 19.57
N PHE A 295 10.79 12.66 19.30
CA PHE A 295 9.61 13.25 18.65
C PHE A 295 8.65 13.77 19.69
#